data_a8ab71da7ddeec370447d045b4078905
#
_entry.id   a8ab71da7ddeec370447d045b4078905
#
_cell.length_a   1.000
_cell.length_b   1.000
_cell.length_c   1.000
_cell.angle_alpha   90.00
_cell.angle_beta   90.00
_cell.angle_gamma   90.00
#
_symmetry.space_group_name_H-M   'P 1'
#
loop_
_entity.id
_entity.type
_entity.pdbx_description
1 polymer ?
#
loop_
_entity_poly.entity_id
_entity_poly.type
_entity_poly.pdbx_seq_one_letter_code
_entity_poly.pdbx_strand_id
1 'polypeptide(L)'
;AEDNDGYTRRRATILSSNGQIVDQITNSAANEAAAADVPTREVGEILIEPDGAIVRAGLVRHWAARHGLWQLDTRIAHLTGSAAPAGVAYYPVVEQMRYRVADIKKALRHYPTSSIEILVRGVDVDPAHLRKAILPKPVSDAPARTLVISRVGSNAVAFLCEARRIGQ
;
A
#
# COMPACT_ATOMS: atom_id res chain seq x y z
N ALA A 1 6.44 -28.58 22.66
CA ALA A 1 5.35 -29.34 22.10
C ALA A 1 5.21 -28.91 20.64
N GLU A 2 5.61 -29.79 19.72
CA GLU A 2 5.34 -29.62 18.29
C GLU A 2 3.88 -29.98 18.10
N ASP A 3 3.03 -28.96 17.87
CA ASP A 3 1.70 -29.19 17.35
C ASP A 3 1.86 -29.61 15.87
N ASN A 4 1.81 -30.91 15.64
CA ASN A 4 1.91 -31.53 14.32
C ASN A 4 0.55 -31.42 13.60
N ASP A 5 0.10 -30.20 13.30
CA ASP A 5 -1.13 -29.93 12.59
C ASP A 5 -0.95 -29.83 11.06
N GLY A 6 0.22 -30.26 10.55
CA GLY A 6 0.54 -30.24 9.10
C GLY A 6 0.76 -28.84 8.52
N TYR A 7 0.78 -27.82 9.35
CA TYR A 7 0.97 -26.42 8.92
C TYR A 7 2.43 -25.99 8.99
N THR A 8 2.93 -25.44 7.90
CA THR A 8 4.19 -24.68 7.92
C THR A 8 3.96 -23.34 8.62
N ARG A 9 4.43 -23.21 9.85
CA ARG A 9 4.32 -21.97 10.59
C ARG A 9 5.21 -20.87 10.01
N ARG A 10 4.61 -19.76 9.65
CA ARG A 10 5.27 -18.54 9.18
C ARG A 10 5.07 -17.44 10.19
N ARG A 11 6.12 -16.66 10.45
CA ARG A 11 6.06 -15.53 11.38
C ARG A 11 6.71 -14.31 10.76
N ALA A 12 6.06 -13.16 10.89
CA ALA A 12 6.65 -11.85 10.65
C ALA A 12 6.74 -11.11 11.98
N THR A 13 7.91 -10.53 12.25
CA THR A 13 8.13 -9.65 13.40
C THR A 13 8.63 -8.31 12.88
N ILE A 14 7.95 -7.24 13.25
CA ILE A 14 8.29 -5.87 12.88
C ILE A 14 8.97 -5.23 14.08
N LEU A 15 10.15 -4.67 13.85
CA LEU A 15 10.94 -4.01 14.87
C LEU A 15 10.94 -2.48 14.62
N SER A 16 10.93 -1.73 15.70
CA SER A 16 11.23 -0.29 15.67
C SER A 16 12.73 -0.06 15.47
N SER A 17 13.12 1.18 15.23
CA SER A 17 14.52 1.58 15.04
C SER A 17 15.42 1.28 16.24
N ASN A 18 14.86 1.16 17.44
CA ASN A 18 15.57 0.78 18.67
C ASN A 18 15.53 -0.74 18.96
N GLY A 19 15.03 -1.56 18.03
CA GLY A 19 14.99 -3.01 18.14
C GLY A 19 13.84 -3.59 18.97
N GLN A 20 12.88 -2.78 19.39
CA GLN A 20 11.69 -3.27 20.09
C GLN A 20 10.67 -3.84 19.08
N ILE A 21 9.96 -4.90 19.52
CA ILE A 21 8.86 -5.47 18.71
C ILE A 21 7.70 -4.49 18.71
N VAL A 22 7.36 -4.02 17.52
CA VAL A 22 6.21 -3.14 17.27
C VAL A 22 4.97 -3.96 16.90
N ASP A 23 5.16 -4.99 16.08
CA ASP A 23 4.09 -5.91 15.68
C ASP A 23 4.63 -7.29 15.38
N GLN A 24 3.80 -8.30 15.60
CA GLN A 24 4.11 -9.69 15.26
C GLN A 24 2.86 -10.40 14.76
N ILE A 25 3.01 -11.17 13.70
CA ILE A 25 1.94 -11.99 13.16
C ILE A 25 2.48 -13.38 12.80
N THR A 26 1.70 -14.40 13.11
CA THR A 26 1.98 -15.81 12.77
C THR A 26 0.72 -16.42 12.15
N ASN A 27 0.87 -17.25 11.12
CA ASN A 27 -0.26 -18.02 10.62
C ASN A 27 -0.63 -19.15 11.60
N SER A 28 -1.91 -19.50 11.62
CA SER A 28 -2.46 -20.59 12.41
C SER A 28 -3.75 -21.09 11.74
N ALA A 29 -4.17 -22.30 12.08
CA ALA A 29 -5.46 -22.82 11.59
C ALA A 29 -6.64 -21.85 11.90
N ALA A 30 -6.55 -21.14 13.03
CA ALA A 30 -7.60 -20.21 13.45
C ALA A 30 -7.70 -18.94 12.56
N ASN A 31 -6.60 -18.48 11.95
CA ASN A 31 -6.61 -17.26 11.13
C ASN A 31 -6.48 -17.51 9.62
N GLU A 32 -6.29 -18.75 9.18
CA GLU A 32 -6.23 -19.09 7.75
C GLU A 32 -7.56 -18.84 7.03
N ALA A 33 -8.69 -19.20 7.64
CA ALA A 33 -10.02 -18.94 7.06
C ALA A 33 -10.25 -17.44 6.85
N ALA A 34 -10.00 -16.62 7.88
CA ALA A 34 -10.12 -15.17 7.78
C ALA A 34 -9.17 -14.57 6.73
N ALA A 35 -7.94 -15.08 6.61
CA ALA A 35 -7.02 -14.67 5.57
C ALA A 35 -7.49 -15.09 4.16
N ALA A 36 -8.11 -16.26 4.03
CA ALA A 36 -8.69 -16.72 2.77
C ALA A 36 -9.89 -15.84 2.32
N ASP A 37 -10.63 -15.30 3.27
CA ASP A 37 -11.81 -14.46 3.02
C ASP A 37 -11.48 -12.99 2.75
N VAL A 38 -10.21 -12.57 2.87
CA VAL A 38 -9.82 -11.18 2.54
C VAL A 38 -10.20 -10.88 1.10
N PRO A 39 -11.09 -9.90 0.85
CA PRO A 39 -11.57 -9.63 -0.49
C PRO A 39 -10.55 -8.85 -1.31
N THR A 40 -10.72 -8.93 -2.63
CA THR A 40 -10.13 -8.01 -3.60
C THR A 40 -11.21 -7.05 -4.06
N ARG A 41 -11.03 -5.76 -3.84
CA ARG A 41 -12.02 -4.70 -4.13
C ARG A 41 -11.33 -3.47 -4.68
N GLU A 42 -12.14 -2.50 -5.12
CA GLU A 42 -11.68 -1.16 -5.47
C GLU A 42 -10.98 -0.47 -4.29
N VAL A 43 -10.20 0.56 -4.60
CA VAL A 43 -9.49 1.35 -3.60
C VAL A 43 -10.47 2.00 -2.62
N GLY A 44 -10.12 1.94 -1.34
CA GLY A 44 -10.78 2.66 -0.26
C GLY A 44 -10.21 4.07 -0.08
N GLU A 45 -10.34 4.60 1.12
CA GLU A 45 -9.88 5.95 1.45
C GLU A 45 -8.36 6.06 1.61
N ILE A 46 -7.69 4.93 1.85
CA ILE A 46 -6.25 4.88 2.10
C ILE A 46 -5.57 3.77 1.32
N LEU A 47 -4.29 3.96 1.01
CA LEU A 47 -3.37 2.92 0.58
C LEU A 47 -2.35 2.62 1.67
N ILE A 48 -2.05 1.34 1.86
CA ILE A 48 -1.03 0.86 2.79
C ILE A 48 -0.05 -0.03 2.02
N GLU A 49 1.23 0.20 2.21
CA GLU A 49 2.29 -0.72 1.84
C GLU A 49 2.68 -1.52 3.10
N PRO A 50 2.33 -2.81 3.20
CA PRO A 50 2.68 -3.63 4.35
C PRO A 50 4.19 -3.70 4.54
N ASP A 51 4.62 -3.86 5.80
CA ASP A 51 6.03 -4.05 6.11
C ASP A 51 6.64 -5.22 5.33
N GLY A 52 7.88 -5.06 4.91
CA GLY A 52 8.60 -6.08 4.14
C GLY A 52 8.72 -7.43 4.84
N ALA A 53 8.70 -7.49 6.17
CA ALA A 53 8.68 -8.74 6.92
C ALA A 53 7.37 -9.50 6.69
N ILE A 54 6.23 -8.80 6.69
CA ILE A 54 4.89 -9.38 6.41
C ILE A 54 4.84 -9.91 4.98
N VAL A 55 5.34 -9.13 4.02
CA VAL A 55 5.35 -9.51 2.59
C VAL A 55 6.22 -10.75 2.38
N ARG A 56 7.46 -10.76 2.90
CA ARG A 56 8.39 -11.88 2.75
C ARG A 56 7.91 -13.15 3.44
N ALA A 57 7.21 -13.04 4.57
CA ALA A 57 6.60 -14.18 5.25
C ALA A 57 5.33 -14.70 4.54
N GLY A 58 4.82 -14.01 3.52
CA GLY A 58 3.56 -14.36 2.84
C GLY A 58 2.33 -14.21 3.74
N LEU A 59 2.35 -13.26 4.67
CA LEU A 59 1.31 -13.05 5.68
C LEU A 59 0.46 -11.79 5.43
N VAL A 60 0.51 -11.24 4.21
CA VAL A 60 -0.21 -10.02 3.83
C VAL A 60 -1.72 -10.15 4.09
N ARG A 61 -2.33 -11.27 3.68
CA ARG A 61 -3.77 -11.50 3.85
C ARG A 61 -4.13 -11.71 5.32
N HIS A 62 -3.29 -12.39 6.10
CA HIS A 62 -3.49 -12.58 7.55
C HIS A 62 -3.48 -11.23 8.27
N TRP A 63 -2.54 -10.38 7.89
CA TRP A 63 -2.43 -9.04 8.45
C TRP A 63 -3.61 -8.15 8.02
N ALA A 64 -4.02 -8.23 6.76
CA ALA A 64 -5.19 -7.53 6.25
C ALA A 64 -6.48 -7.94 6.97
N ALA A 65 -6.70 -9.26 7.17
CA ALA A 65 -7.86 -9.78 7.91
C ALA A 65 -7.91 -9.24 9.34
N ARG A 66 -6.76 -9.22 10.03
CA ARG A 66 -6.65 -8.70 11.41
C ARG A 66 -7.07 -7.24 11.53
N HIS A 67 -6.85 -6.45 10.47
CA HIS A 67 -7.08 -5.01 10.47
C HIS A 67 -8.27 -4.55 9.64
N GLY A 68 -9.10 -5.48 9.13
CA GLY A 68 -10.26 -5.14 8.30
C GLY A 68 -9.92 -4.47 6.97
N LEU A 69 -8.73 -4.75 6.45
CA LEU A 69 -8.23 -4.25 5.17
C LEU A 69 -8.53 -5.24 4.04
N TRP A 70 -8.41 -4.78 2.80
CA TRP A 70 -8.54 -5.62 1.62
C TRP A 70 -7.44 -5.34 0.59
N GLN A 71 -7.32 -6.22 -0.41
CA GLN A 71 -6.32 -6.11 -1.47
C GLN A 71 -6.90 -5.39 -2.70
N LEU A 72 -6.05 -4.67 -3.42
CA LEU A 72 -6.36 -4.18 -4.77
C LEU A 72 -6.18 -5.27 -5.83
N ASP A 73 -5.20 -6.15 -5.61
CA ASP A 73 -4.87 -7.29 -6.48
C ASP A 73 -4.21 -8.37 -5.62
N THR A 74 -4.57 -9.64 -5.86
CA THR A 74 -4.03 -10.78 -5.10
C THR A 74 -2.52 -10.98 -5.29
N ARG A 75 -1.95 -10.45 -6.37
CA ARG A 75 -0.53 -10.57 -6.72
C ARG A 75 0.32 -9.40 -6.22
N ILE A 76 -0.30 -8.36 -5.69
CA ILE A 76 0.37 -7.14 -5.22
C ILE A 76 0.08 -6.96 -3.73
N ALA A 77 1.12 -6.64 -2.97
CA ALA A 77 1.02 -6.52 -1.53
C ALA A 77 0.28 -5.26 -1.04
N HIS A 78 -0.06 -4.32 -1.93
CA HIS A 78 -0.81 -3.12 -1.53
C HIS A 78 -2.15 -3.48 -0.92
N LEU A 79 -2.39 -2.92 0.25
CA LEU A 79 -3.65 -3.00 0.97
C LEU A 79 -4.36 -1.66 0.95
N THR A 80 -5.65 -1.70 1.16
CA THR A 80 -6.50 -0.52 1.21
C THR A 80 -7.61 -0.71 2.23
N GLY A 81 -8.21 0.37 2.66
CA GLY A 81 -9.26 0.35 3.68
C GLY A 81 -9.84 1.74 3.91
N SER A 82 -10.69 1.86 4.93
CA SER A 82 -11.26 3.13 5.36
C SER A 82 -10.39 3.84 6.40
N ALA A 83 -9.59 3.09 7.17
CA ALA A 83 -8.72 3.63 8.20
C ALA A 83 -7.42 2.82 8.31
N ALA A 84 -6.34 3.47 8.71
CA ALA A 84 -5.05 2.82 8.95
C ALA A 84 -4.97 2.31 10.39
N PRO A 85 -4.36 1.13 10.62
CA PRO A 85 -4.04 0.70 11.97
C PRO A 85 -3.07 1.67 12.66
N ALA A 86 -3.14 1.74 13.99
CA ALA A 86 -2.25 2.58 14.78
C ALA A 86 -0.77 2.26 14.50
N GLY A 87 0.05 3.29 14.37
CA GLY A 87 1.48 3.17 14.10
C GLY A 87 1.84 2.77 12.66
N VAL A 88 0.87 2.48 11.81
CA VAL A 88 1.09 2.04 10.43
C VAL A 88 1.12 3.22 9.47
N ALA A 89 2.10 3.24 8.58
CA ALA A 89 2.20 4.24 7.53
C ALA A 89 1.15 4.00 6.43
N TYR A 90 0.52 5.08 5.98
CA TYR A 90 -0.49 5.04 4.94
C TYR A 90 -0.50 6.31 4.09
N TYR A 91 -1.18 6.24 2.96
CA TYR A 91 -1.35 7.34 2.00
C TYR A 91 -2.84 7.59 1.78
N PRO A 92 -3.42 8.71 2.26
CA PRO A 92 -4.81 9.07 1.95
C PRO A 92 -5.00 9.22 0.44
N VAL A 93 -5.98 8.52 -0.12
CA VAL A 93 -6.25 8.54 -1.56
C VAL A 93 -7.05 9.81 -1.92
N VAL A 94 -6.58 10.55 -2.91
CA VAL A 94 -7.23 11.75 -3.42
C VAL A 94 -7.97 11.45 -4.72
N GLU A 95 -7.31 10.75 -5.64
CA GLU A 95 -7.90 10.40 -6.95
C GLU A 95 -7.29 9.11 -7.49
N GLN A 96 -8.11 8.24 -8.08
CA GLN A 96 -7.68 7.09 -8.86
C GLN A 96 -7.86 7.39 -10.35
N MET A 97 -6.88 7.00 -11.17
CA MET A 97 -6.92 7.18 -12.61
C MET A 97 -6.20 6.07 -13.35
N ARG A 98 -6.43 5.93 -14.65
CA ARG A 98 -5.59 5.08 -15.50
C ARG A 98 -4.15 5.61 -15.51
N TYR A 99 -3.18 4.69 -15.54
CA TYR A 99 -1.81 5.09 -15.74
C TYR A 99 -1.60 5.61 -17.16
N ARG A 100 -1.79 6.92 -17.31
CA ARG A 100 -1.47 7.71 -18.50
C ARG A 100 -0.89 9.04 -18.07
N VAL A 101 0.23 9.44 -18.68
CA VAL A 101 0.88 10.72 -18.36
C VAL A 101 -0.10 11.90 -18.48
N ALA A 102 -0.98 11.88 -19.47
CA ALA A 102 -2.00 12.93 -19.67
C ALA A 102 -2.98 13.01 -18.49
N ASP A 103 -3.45 11.86 -17.98
CA ASP A 103 -4.41 11.79 -16.87
C ASP A 103 -3.74 12.25 -15.56
N ILE A 104 -2.51 11.81 -15.32
CA ILE A 104 -1.70 12.26 -14.17
C ILE A 104 -1.48 13.78 -14.21
N LYS A 105 -1.10 14.33 -15.39
CA LYS A 105 -0.96 15.79 -15.56
C LYS A 105 -2.27 16.53 -15.31
N LYS A 106 -3.40 15.97 -15.72
CA LYS A 106 -4.73 16.56 -15.48
C LYS A 106 -5.01 16.60 -13.98
N ALA A 107 -4.81 15.49 -13.27
CA ALA A 107 -4.99 15.43 -11.83
C ALA A 107 -4.08 16.41 -11.09
N LEU A 108 -2.79 16.53 -11.47
CA LEU A 108 -1.84 17.46 -10.85
C LEU A 108 -2.14 18.94 -11.12
N ARG A 109 -2.88 19.26 -12.20
CA ARG A 109 -3.44 20.62 -12.41
C ARG A 109 -4.61 20.91 -11.47
N HIS A 110 -5.42 19.87 -11.21
CA HIS A 110 -6.57 19.99 -10.30
C HIS A 110 -6.15 19.98 -8.82
N TYR A 111 -5.11 19.23 -8.51
CA TYR A 111 -4.52 19.12 -7.17
C TYR A 111 -3.06 19.60 -7.19
N PRO A 112 -2.80 20.91 -7.11
CA PRO A 112 -1.45 21.45 -7.12
C PRO A 112 -0.59 20.85 -6.01
N THR A 113 0.71 20.75 -6.24
CA THR A 113 1.65 20.15 -5.29
C THR A 113 2.98 20.91 -5.24
N SER A 114 3.57 21.00 -4.05
CA SER A 114 4.92 21.53 -3.86
C SER A 114 5.99 20.51 -4.24
N SER A 115 5.71 19.24 -3.99
CA SER A 115 6.60 18.12 -4.32
C SER A 115 5.79 16.84 -4.55
N ILE A 116 6.38 15.88 -5.26
CA ILE A 116 5.74 14.59 -5.52
C ILE A 116 6.73 13.45 -5.28
N GLU A 117 6.33 12.51 -4.44
CA GLU A 117 6.97 11.20 -4.32
C GLU A 117 6.33 10.25 -5.32
N ILE A 118 7.08 9.33 -5.93
CA ILE A 118 6.56 8.34 -6.87
C ILE A 118 6.92 6.95 -6.38
N LEU A 119 5.91 6.14 -6.11
CA LEU A 119 6.02 4.74 -5.71
C LEU A 119 5.49 3.85 -6.82
N VAL A 120 6.21 2.78 -7.13
CA VAL A 120 5.85 1.87 -8.24
C VAL A 120 5.84 0.44 -7.75
N ARG A 121 4.77 -0.32 -8.04
CA ARG A 121 4.62 -1.73 -7.68
C ARG A 121 3.99 -2.55 -8.81
N GLY A 122 4.68 -3.63 -9.18
CA GLY A 122 4.16 -4.63 -10.12
C GLY A 122 3.99 -4.15 -11.56
N VAL A 123 4.54 -3.02 -11.93
CA VAL A 123 4.54 -2.46 -13.28
C VAL A 123 5.95 -2.01 -13.66
N ASP A 124 6.26 -2.07 -14.94
CA ASP A 124 7.54 -1.61 -15.48
C ASP A 124 7.47 -0.11 -15.80
N VAL A 125 7.73 0.70 -14.79
CA VAL A 125 7.74 2.17 -14.87
C VAL A 125 8.97 2.70 -14.17
N ASP A 126 9.78 3.46 -14.89
CA ASP A 126 10.89 4.21 -14.29
C ASP A 126 10.37 5.49 -13.60
N PRO A 127 10.45 5.58 -12.26
CA PRO A 127 9.97 6.75 -11.52
C PRO A 127 10.71 8.05 -11.91
N ALA A 128 12.00 7.97 -12.28
CA ALA A 128 12.77 9.14 -12.65
C ALA A 128 12.34 9.67 -14.03
N HIS A 129 12.09 8.78 -14.97
CA HIS A 129 11.54 9.13 -16.28
C HIS A 129 10.12 9.71 -16.16
N LEU A 130 9.27 9.03 -15.40
CA LEU A 130 7.90 9.48 -15.16
C LEU A 130 7.88 10.87 -14.50
N ARG A 131 8.73 11.10 -13.50
CA ARG A 131 8.86 12.40 -12.83
C ARG A 131 9.14 13.51 -13.84
N LYS A 132 10.09 13.33 -14.75
CA LYS A 132 10.40 14.31 -15.80
C LYS A 132 9.21 14.56 -16.74
N ALA A 133 8.45 13.50 -17.04
CA ALA A 133 7.30 13.59 -17.94
C ALA A 133 6.10 14.32 -17.31
N ILE A 134 5.88 14.17 -16.00
CA ILE A 134 4.68 14.72 -15.33
C ILE A 134 4.93 16.03 -14.59
N LEU A 135 6.21 16.43 -14.34
CA LEU A 135 6.55 17.56 -13.48
C LEU A 135 5.66 18.79 -13.75
N PRO A 136 4.72 19.09 -12.84
CA PRO A 136 4.13 20.41 -12.79
C PRO A 136 5.18 21.39 -12.24
N LYS A 137 5.02 22.66 -12.53
CA LYS A 137 5.77 23.69 -11.79
C LYS A 137 5.39 23.55 -10.31
N PRO A 138 6.36 23.39 -9.39
CA PRO A 138 6.04 23.33 -7.97
C PRO A 138 5.27 24.58 -7.54
N VAL A 139 4.23 24.38 -6.75
CA VAL A 139 3.48 25.47 -6.11
C VAL A 139 3.90 25.49 -4.66
N SER A 140 4.63 26.53 -4.23
CA SER A 140 5.31 26.60 -2.92
C SER A 140 4.38 26.36 -1.74
N ASP A 141 3.16 26.86 -1.81
CA ASP A 141 2.19 26.78 -0.69
C ASP A 141 1.24 25.56 -0.80
N ALA A 142 1.42 24.72 -1.85
CA ALA A 142 0.62 23.52 -2.00
C ALA A 142 1.18 22.36 -1.15
N PRO A 143 0.34 21.39 -0.74
CA PRO A 143 0.81 20.23 0.00
C PRO A 143 1.70 19.33 -0.85
N ALA A 144 2.65 18.63 -0.20
CA ALA A 144 3.36 17.51 -0.82
C ALA A 144 2.38 16.36 -1.10
N ARG A 145 2.61 15.61 -2.18
CA ARG A 145 1.77 14.48 -2.56
C ARG A 145 2.60 13.24 -2.92
N THR A 146 1.93 12.11 -2.92
CA THR A 146 2.50 10.83 -3.37
C THR A 146 1.70 10.30 -4.54
N LEU A 147 2.38 9.87 -5.59
CA LEU A 147 1.79 9.18 -6.74
C LEU A 147 2.17 7.71 -6.64
N VAL A 148 1.19 6.86 -6.39
CA VAL A 148 1.37 5.41 -6.34
C VAL A 148 0.94 4.82 -7.68
N ILE A 149 1.86 4.12 -8.36
CA ILE A 149 1.56 3.36 -9.58
C ILE A 149 1.57 1.89 -9.21
N SER A 150 0.46 1.23 -9.43
CA SER A 150 0.30 -0.18 -9.06
C SER A 150 -0.39 -0.98 -10.16
N ARG A 151 -0.09 -2.26 -10.21
CA ARG A 151 -0.88 -3.20 -11.01
C ARG A 151 -2.21 -3.49 -10.29
N VAL A 152 -3.31 -3.43 -11.04
CA VAL A 152 -4.63 -3.88 -10.60
C VAL A 152 -5.23 -4.71 -11.75
N GLY A 153 -5.34 -6.01 -11.55
CA GLY A 153 -5.68 -6.94 -12.61
C GLY A 153 -4.62 -6.96 -13.72
N SER A 154 -5.02 -6.70 -14.94
CA SER A 154 -4.15 -6.57 -16.11
C SER A 154 -3.67 -5.14 -16.37
N ASN A 155 -4.14 -4.15 -15.61
CA ASN A 155 -3.92 -2.74 -15.89
C ASN A 155 -2.93 -2.11 -14.92
N ALA A 156 -2.20 -1.11 -15.41
CA ALA A 156 -1.52 -0.15 -14.56
C ALA A 156 -2.51 0.96 -14.15
N VAL A 157 -2.59 1.21 -12.85
CA VAL A 157 -3.45 2.23 -12.24
C VAL A 157 -2.59 3.20 -11.47
N ALA A 158 -2.91 4.47 -11.54
CA ALA A 158 -2.27 5.53 -10.78
C ALA A 158 -3.22 6.03 -9.68
N PHE A 159 -2.68 6.19 -8.48
CA PHE A 159 -3.36 6.77 -7.33
C PHE A 159 -2.63 8.04 -6.92
N LEU A 160 -3.28 9.19 -7.03
CA LEU A 160 -2.80 10.41 -6.41
C LEU A 160 -3.22 10.40 -4.95
N CYS A 161 -2.25 10.51 -4.07
CA CYS A 161 -2.44 10.47 -2.63
C CYS A 161 -1.89 11.73 -1.97
N GLU A 162 -2.34 12.01 -0.76
CA GLU A 162 -1.64 12.94 0.11
C GLU A 162 -0.25 12.39 0.50
N ALA A 163 0.55 13.22 1.15
CA ALA A 163 1.81 12.78 1.73
C ALA A 163 1.59 11.67 2.77
N ARG A 164 2.60 10.84 2.95
CA ARG A 164 2.60 9.75 3.93
C ARG A 164 2.18 10.23 5.32
N ARG A 165 1.26 9.50 5.94
CA ARG A 165 0.80 9.69 7.32
C ARG A 165 1.04 8.42 8.15
N ILE A 166 0.91 8.54 9.47
CA ILE A 166 0.94 7.42 10.41
C ILE A 166 -0.43 7.32 11.08
N GLY A 167 -0.98 6.10 11.17
CA GLY A 167 -2.23 5.82 11.85
C GLY A 167 -2.14 6.14 13.36
N GLN A 168 -3.22 6.65 13.90
CA GLN A 168 -3.36 7.00 15.32
C GLN A 168 -4.04 5.89 16.10
#